data_a102359a83474d7b721f67aca9301af0
#
_entry.id   a102359a83474d7b721f67aca9301af0
#
_cell.length_a   1.000
_cell.length_b   1.000
_cell.length_c   1.000
_cell.angle_alpha   90.00
_cell.angle_beta   90.00
_cell.angle_gamma   90.00
#
_symmetry.space_group_name_H-M   'P 1'
#
loop_
_entity.id
_entity.type
_entity.pdbx_description
1 polymer ?
#
loop_
_entity_poly.entity_id
_entity_poly.type
_entity_poly.pdbx_seq_one_letter_code
_entity_poly.pdbx_strand_id
1 'polypeptide(L)'
;MENNRKDPRRQLIGVVSKALGQQFERDINAAFDHYRRLGVASIEKTPEPFHMTGRENGGKVVGFYEKKAQPDYAGTLRGGRSVYMEAKFTGSNRMEQSRVSPGQPEYLDEKMRLGAFCYVLAGFSHGGAYCIPWSVWRSMKEHYGRKYITENDITQYKIPRTTTGMLAILGTGKE
;
A
#
# COMPACT_ATOMS: atom_id res chain seq x y z
N MET A 1 19.48 -24.53 -27.89
CA MET A 1 18.22 -23.95 -27.39
C MET A 1 18.13 -24.29 -25.90
N GLU A 2 18.59 -23.38 -25.04
CA GLU A 2 18.52 -23.58 -23.58
C GLU A 2 17.07 -23.47 -23.11
N ASN A 3 16.61 -24.54 -22.50
CA ASN A 3 15.24 -24.69 -21.98
C ASN A 3 15.14 -23.87 -20.70
N ASN A 4 14.71 -22.61 -20.80
CA ASN A 4 14.52 -21.67 -19.70
C ASN A 4 13.30 -22.09 -18.84
N ARG A 5 13.34 -23.28 -18.23
CA ARG A 5 12.36 -23.72 -17.24
C ARG A 5 12.60 -22.91 -15.96
N LYS A 6 11.71 -21.96 -15.70
CA LYS A 6 11.69 -21.23 -14.44
C LYS A 6 11.64 -22.22 -13.30
N ASP A 7 12.58 -22.08 -12.33
CA ASP A 7 12.68 -22.92 -11.15
C ASP A 7 11.32 -23.04 -10.44
N PRO A 8 10.75 -24.26 -10.27
CA PRO A 8 9.44 -24.47 -9.65
C PRO A 8 9.33 -23.89 -8.23
N ARG A 9 10.44 -23.89 -7.46
CA ARG A 9 10.50 -23.30 -6.12
C ARG A 9 10.29 -21.79 -6.18
N ARG A 10 10.92 -21.09 -7.13
CA ARG A 10 10.75 -19.65 -7.32
C ARG A 10 9.33 -19.30 -7.77
N GLN A 11 8.72 -20.15 -8.61
CA GLN A 11 7.33 -19.97 -9.01
C GLN A 11 6.38 -20.10 -7.83
N LEU A 12 6.55 -21.13 -6.99
CA LEU A 12 5.73 -21.33 -5.79
C LEU A 12 5.86 -20.15 -4.81
N ILE A 13 7.08 -19.68 -4.53
CA ILE A 13 7.32 -18.50 -3.68
C ILE A 13 6.60 -17.27 -4.25
N GLY A 14 6.65 -17.07 -5.57
CA GLY A 14 5.94 -15.97 -6.23
C GLY A 14 4.42 -16.05 -6.06
N VAL A 15 3.83 -17.25 -6.22
CA VAL A 15 2.38 -17.47 -6.04
C VAL A 15 1.98 -17.20 -4.59
N VAL A 16 2.71 -17.72 -3.62
CA VAL A 16 2.45 -17.50 -2.18
C VAL A 16 2.57 -16.01 -1.83
N SER A 17 3.63 -15.35 -2.28
CA SER A 17 3.82 -13.91 -2.03
C SER A 17 2.69 -13.06 -2.63
N LYS A 18 2.21 -13.41 -3.83
CA LYS A 18 1.06 -12.75 -4.46
C LYS A 18 -0.22 -12.94 -3.65
N ALA A 19 -0.49 -14.16 -3.19
CA ALA A 19 -1.68 -14.47 -2.38
C ALA A 19 -1.68 -13.71 -1.04
N LEU A 20 -0.52 -13.65 -0.36
CA LEU A 20 -0.34 -12.89 0.87
C LEU A 20 -0.48 -11.37 0.63
N GLY A 21 0.02 -10.84 -0.48
CA GLY A 21 -0.17 -9.44 -0.86
C GLY A 21 -1.65 -9.10 -1.07
N GLN A 22 -2.41 -9.96 -1.75
CA GLN A 22 -3.85 -9.81 -1.91
C GLN A 22 -4.61 -9.91 -0.57
N GLN A 23 -4.15 -10.77 0.35
CA GLN A 23 -4.73 -10.83 1.69
C GLN A 23 -4.48 -9.54 2.46
N PHE A 24 -3.27 -8.98 2.38
CA PHE A 24 -2.93 -7.71 3.00
C PHE A 24 -3.81 -6.56 2.50
N GLU A 25 -4.07 -6.48 1.18
CA GLU A 25 -5.01 -5.51 0.62
C GLU A 25 -6.45 -5.73 1.13
N ARG A 26 -6.91 -6.97 1.24
CA ARG A 26 -8.23 -7.28 1.83
C ARG A 26 -8.33 -6.82 3.28
N ASP A 27 -7.29 -7.06 4.08
CA ASP A 27 -7.22 -6.63 5.47
C ASP A 27 -7.30 -5.10 5.60
N ILE A 28 -6.60 -4.36 4.72
CA ILE A 28 -6.65 -2.88 4.65
C ILE A 28 -8.08 -2.42 4.31
N ASN A 29 -8.68 -2.98 3.25
CA ASN A 29 -10.03 -2.61 2.82
C ASN A 29 -11.06 -2.85 3.94
N ALA A 30 -10.99 -4.00 4.63
CA ALA A 30 -11.85 -4.30 5.76
C ALA A 30 -11.72 -3.29 6.91
N ALA A 31 -10.50 -2.84 7.20
CA ALA A 31 -10.25 -1.80 8.20
C ALA A 31 -10.87 -0.45 7.78
N PHE A 32 -10.70 -0.03 6.51
CA PHE A 32 -11.26 1.22 6.03
C PHE A 32 -12.80 1.19 5.96
N ASP A 33 -13.41 0.08 5.57
CA ASP A 33 -14.86 -0.10 5.63
C ASP A 33 -15.39 -0.03 7.07
N HIS A 34 -14.65 -0.55 8.03
CA HIS A 34 -14.99 -0.42 9.45
C HIS A 34 -14.95 1.04 9.91
N TYR A 35 -13.87 1.79 9.60
CA TYR A 35 -13.77 3.21 9.95
C TYR A 35 -14.85 4.07 9.29
N ARG A 36 -15.25 3.73 8.06
CA ARG A 36 -16.36 4.41 7.38
C ARG A 36 -17.67 4.22 8.15
N ARG A 37 -17.98 2.97 8.56
CA ARG A 37 -19.21 2.68 9.34
C ARG A 37 -19.22 3.40 10.68
N LEU A 38 -18.08 3.61 11.31
CA LEU A 38 -17.95 4.37 12.56
C LEU A 38 -17.93 5.89 12.34
N GLY A 39 -17.90 6.38 11.11
CA GLY A 39 -17.74 7.80 10.81
C GLY A 39 -16.40 8.38 11.27
N VAL A 40 -15.36 7.55 11.42
CA VAL A 40 -14.00 7.97 11.83
C VAL A 40 -13.20 8.43 10.63
N ALA A 41 -13.35 7.78 9.49
CA ALA A 41 -12.68 8.12 8.24
C ALA A 41 -13.48 7.57 7.06
N SER A 42 -13.37 8.23 5.90
CA SER A 42 -13.77 7.70 4.60
C SER A 42 -12.53 7.61 3.73
N ILE A 43 -11.96 6.41 3.64
CA ILE A 43 -10.75 6.11 2.85
C ILE A 43 -11.12 5.04 1.84
N GLU A 44 -10.80 5.28 0.58
CA GLU A 44 -11.18 4.40 -0.52
C GLU A 44 -9.97 4.05 -1.39
N LYS A 45 -10.04 2.90 -2.04
CA LYS A 45 -9.04 2.52 -3.04
C LYS A 45 -9.17 3.45 -4.23
N THR A 46 -8.06 4.06 -4.64
CA THR A 46 -8.01 4.96 -5.80
C THR A 46 -8.26 4.14 -7.08
N PRO A 47 -9.27 4.48 -7.88
CA PRO A 47 -9.52 3.81 -9.15
C PRO A 47 -8.31 3.90 -10.08
N GLU A 48 -8.07 2.84 -10.85
CA GLU A 48 -7.07 2.89 -11.92
C GLU A 48 -7.67 3.58 -13.14
N PRO A 49 -7.07 4.69 -13.64
CA PRO A 49 -7.53 5.31 -14.87
C PRO A 49 -7.43 4.31 -16.02
N PHE A 50 -8.55 4.05 -16.67
CA PHE A 50 -8.63 3.18 -17.84
C PHE A 50 -8.87 4.02 -19.10
N HIS A 51 -7.95 3.97 -20.05
CA HIS A 51 -8.08 4.61 -21.34
C HIS A 51 -8.64 3.63 -22.37
N MET A 52 -9.86 3.90 -22.82
CA MET A 52 -10.51 3.15 -23.86
C MET A 52 -9.86 3.49 -25.21
N THR A 53 -9.37 2.48 -25.94
CA THR A 53 -8.81 2.62 -27.30
C THR A 53 -9.78 2.17 -28.39
N GLY A 54 -10.82 1.39 -28.05
CA GLY A 54 -11.81 0.91 -29.01
C GLY A 54 -12.84 0.00 -28.37
N ARG A 55 -13.78 -0.45 -29.23
CA ARG A 55 -14.76 -1.48 -28.90
C ARG A 55 -14.68 -2.59 -29.93
N GLU A 56 -14.65 -3.83 -29.48
CA GLU A 56 -14.80 -5.01 -30.33
C GLU A 56 -16.25 -5.41 -30.51
N ASN A 57 -16.52 -6.26 -31.49
CA ASN A 57 -17.85 -6.84 -31.74
C ASN A 57 -18.35 -7.53 -30.46
N GLY A 58 -19.61 -7.27 -30.07
CA GLY A 58 -20.18 -7.77 -28.82
C GLY A 58 -20.09 -6.82 -27.64
N GLY A 59 -19.66 -5.55 -27.84
CA GLY A 59 -19.63 -4.53 -26.80
C GLY A 59 -18.43 -4.60 -25.85
N LYS A 60 -17.46 -5.48 -26.09
CA LYS A 60 -16.22 -5.59 -25.32
C LYS A 60 -15.38 -4.34 -25.51
N VAL A 61 -15.03 -3.69 -24.40
CA VAL A 61 -14.19 -2.49 -24.39
C VAL A 61 -12.72 -2.90 -24.38
N VAL A 62 -11.93 -2.33 -25.28
CA VAL A 62 -10.49 -2.52 -25.38
C VAL A 62 -9.79 -1.22 -24.96
N GLY A 63 -8.75 -1.34 -24.15
CA GLY A 63 -7.99 -0.19 -23.66
C GLY A 63 -6.84 -0.62 -22.77
N PHE A 64 -6.19 0.37 -22.17
CA PHE A 64 -5.09 0.14 -21.24
C PHE A 64 -5.28 0.98 -19.96
N TYR A 65 -4.72 0.47 -18.87
CA TYR A 65 -4.64 1.22 -17.62
C TYR A 65 -3.46 2.19 -17.67
N GLU A 66 -3.72 3.46 -17.34
CA GLU A 66 -2.67 4.45 -17.23
C GLU A 66 -1.84 4.22 -15.97
N LYS A 67 -0.52 4.46 -16.07
CA LYS A 67 0.36 4.33 -14.92
C LYS A 67 0.05 5.41 -13.89
N LYS A 68 -0.34 5.01 -12.69
CA LYS A 68 -0.74 5.92 -11.62
C LYS A 68 0.44 6.72 -11.07
N ALA A 69 0.28 8.04 -10.98
CA ALA A 69 1.00 8.88 -10.03
C ALA A 69 0.32 8.88 -8.63
N GLN A 70 -0.98 8.57 -8.57
CA GLN A 70 -1.76 8.58 -7.34
C GLN A 70 -1.45 7.35 -6.46
N PRO A 71 -1.49 7.49 -5.11
CA PRO A 71 -1.34 6.38 -4.20
C PRO A 71 -2.56 5.45 -4.23
N ASP A 72 -2.39 4.22 -3.70
CA ASP A 72 -3.41 3.18 -3.74
C ASP A 72 -4.70 3.55 -2.99
N TYR A 73 -4.60 4.40 -1.97
CA TYR A 73 -5.72 4.84 -1.13
C TYR A 73 -5.71 6.34 -0.90
N ALA A 74 -6.89 6.94 -0.95
CA ALA A 74 -7.12 8.35 -0.65
C ALA A 74 -8.42 8.53 0.13
N GLY A 75 -8.48 9.55 0.99
CA GLY A 75 -9.69 9.82 1.75
C GLY A 75 -9.58 10.99 2.71
N THR A 76 -10.55 11.03 3.63
CA THR A 76 -10.67 12.09 4.62
C THR A 76 -10.91 11.49 6.00
N LEU A 77 -10.21 11.99 6.99
CA LEU A 77 -10.40 11.67 8.40
C LEU A 77 -11.51 12.55 9.00
N ARG A 78 -12.10 12.10 10.11
CA ARG A 78 -12.99 12.96 10.91
C ARG A 78 -12.27 14.28 11.21
N GLY A 79 -12.96 15.41 11.05
CA GLY A 79 -12.36 16.73 11.15
C GLY A 79 -11.84 17.31 9.84
N GLY A 80 -11.99 16.58 8.70
CA GLY A 80 -11.77 17.11 7.35
C GLY A 80 -10.35 17.00 6.80
N ARG A 81 -9.39 16.44 7.56
CA ARG A 81 -8.02 16.29 7.08
C ARG A 81 -7.90 15.17 6.04
N SER A 82 -7.29 15.48 4.92
CA SER A 82 -7.02 14.50 3.86
C SER A 82 -5.94 13.51 4.27
N VAL A 83 -6.07 12.27 3.81
CA VAL A 83 -5.10 11.20 4.00
C VAL A 83 -4.84 10.45 2.70
N TYR A 84 -3.58 10.13 2.44
CA TYR A 84 -3.11 9.37 1.27
C TYR A 84 -2.21 8.23 1.73
N MET A 85 -2.45 7.03 1.22
CA MET A 85 -1.69 5.86 1.64
C MET A 85 -1.33 4.99 0.44
N GLU A 86 -0.06 4.61 0.36
CA GLU A 86 0.45 3.64 -0.60
C GLU A 86 0.61 2.30 0.08
N ALA A 87 0.11 1.20 -0.50
CA ALA A 87 0.24 -0.15 0.05
C ALA A 87 1.33 -0.93 -0.66
N LYS A 88 2.25 -1.50 0.11
CA LYS A 88 3.32 -2.37 -0.40
C LYS A 88 3.43 -3.63 0.43
N PHE A 89 3.58 -4.75 -0.25
CA PHE A 89 3.79 -6.05 0.39
C PHE A 89 5.10 -6.67 -0.10
N THR A 90 5.83 -7.33 0.78
CA THR A 90 7.03 -8.10 0.41
C THR A 90 7.01 -9.50 1.01
N GLY A 91 7.42 -10.49 0.20
CA GLY A 91 7.69 -11.86 0.66
C GLY A 91 9.09 -12.03 1.25
N SER A 92 9.92 -10.98 1.24
CA SER A 92 11.28 -11.00 1.78
C SER A 92 11.34 -10.32 3.15
N ASN A 93 12.50 -10.45 3.83
CA ASN A 93 12.76 -9.80 5.11
C ASN A 93 13.07 -8.31 5.01
N ARG A 94 13.08 -7.74 3.80
CA ARG A 94 13.35 -6.32 3.56
C ARG A 94 12.43 -5.75 2.48
N MET A 95 12.21 -4.44 2.55
CA MET A 95 11.42 -3.69 1.59
C MET A 95 12.24 -2.49 1.08
N GLU A 96 12.48 -2.46 -0.22
CA GLU A 96 13.24 -1.40 -0.88
C GLU A 96 12.40 -0.12 -0.99
N GLN A 97 13.02 1.05 -0.84
CA GLN A 97 12.38 2.36 -1.02
C GLN A 97 11.78 2.51 -2.42
N SER A 98 12.46 1.97 -3.44
CA SER A 98 12.05 1.99 -4.84
C SER A 98 10.78 1.20 -5.17
N ARG A 99 10.20 0.49 -4.18
CA ARG A 99 8.87 -0.15 -4.33
C ARG A 99 7.76 0.87 -4.52
N VAL A 100 7.91 2.09 -4.03
CA VAL A 100 7.04 3.22 -4.39
C VAL A 100 7.44 3.67 -5.80
N SER A 101 6.48 3.58 -6.74
CA SER A 101 6.72 3.75 -8.16
C SER A 101 7.07 5.19 -8.52
N PRO A 102 7.84 5.45 -9.60
CA PRO A 102 8.10 6.80 -10.08
C PRO A 102 6.81 7.60 -10.30
N GLY A 103 6.82 8.88 -9.91
CA GLY A 103 5.66 9.79 -9.95
C GLY A 103 4.84 9.80 -8.66
N GLN A 104 4.76 8.70 -7.92
CA GLN A 104 4.08 8.65 -6.60
C GLN A 104 4.81 9.49 -5.53
N PRO A 105 6.17 9.52 -5.48
CA PRO A 105 6.90 10.37 -4.54
C PRO A 105 6.56 11.85 -4.67
N GLU A 106 6.55 12.37 -5.88
CA GLU A 106 6.24 13.78 -6.16
C GLU A 106 4.80 14.12 -5.77
N TYR A 107 3.87 13.20 -6.04
CA TYR A 107 2.46 13.35 -5.64
C TYR A 107 2.31 13.39 -4.11
N LEU A 108 2.92 12.44 -3.40
CA LEU A 108 2.84 12.38 -1.93
C LEU A 108 3.55 13.57 -1.27
N ASP A 109 4.69 14.03 -1.83
CA ASP A 109 5.40 15.22 -1.38
C ASP A 109 4.52 16.48 -1.51
N GLU A 110 3.79 16.61 -2.63
CA GLU A 110 2.83 17.70 -2.84
C GLU A 110 1.71 17.68 -1.81
N LYS A 111 1.05 16.52 -1.62
CA LYS A 111 -0.07 16.38 -0.68
C LYS A 111 0.37 16.64 0.77
N MET A 112 1.54 16.17 1.15
CA MET A 112 2.10 16.43 2.48
C MET A 112 2.38 17.92 2.71
N ARG A 113 2.91 18.65 1.69
CA ARG A 113 3.11 20.11 1.78
C ARG A 113 1.80 20.88 1.94
N LEU A 114 0.71 20.36 1.39
CA LEU A 114 -0.65 20.92 1.54
C LEU A 114 -1.33 20.51 2.86
N GLY A 115 -0.63 19.83 3.77
CA GLY A 115 -1.11 19.49 5.11
C GLY A 115 -1.86 18.16 5.21
N ALA A 116 -1.88 17.35 4.14
CA ALA A 116 -2.42 16.00 4.19
C ALA A 116 -1.51 15.05 5.00
N PHE A 117 -2.11 14.04 5.60
CA PHE A 117 -1.37 12.90 6.11
C PHE A 117 -1.02 11.93 4.98
N CYS A 118 0.25 11.56 4.88
CA CYS A 118 0.74 10.64 3.85
C CYS A 118 1.53 9.49 4.51
N TYR A 119 1.21 8.25 4.10
CA TYR A 119 1.80 7.04 4.69
C TYR A 119 2.10 5.98 3.64
N VAL A 120 3.01 5.07 3.98
CA VAL A 120 3.18 3.78 3.32
C VAL A 120 2.70 2.68 4.26
N LEU A 121 1.69 1.91 3.82
CA LEU A 121 1.26 0.70 4.50
C LEU A 121 2.14 -0.45 4.01
N ALA A 122 3.04 -0.92 4.87
CA ALA A 122 3.99 -1.97 4.53
C ALA A 122 3.58 -3.29 5.17
N GLY A 123 3.43 -4.35 4.36
CA GLY A 123 3.16 -5.72 4.81
C GLY A 123 4.34 -6.64 4.55
N PHE A 124 4.65 -7.52 5.50
CA PHE A 124 5.70 -8.53 5.39
C PHE A 124 5.13 -9.95 5.53
N SER A 125 5.74 -10.91 4.85
CA SER A 125 5.25 -12.30 4.81
C SER A 125 5.18 -12.99 6.17
N HIS A 126 5.96 -12.55 7.14
CA HIS A 126 5.97 -13.09 8.50
C HIS A 126 4.90 -12.45 9.42
N GLY A 127 3.97 -11.67 8.83
CA GLY A 127 2.75 -11.21 9.48
C GLY A 127 2.81 -9.81 10.05
N GLY A 128 3.92 -9.07 9.91
CA GLY A 128 4.01 -7.66 10.28
C GLY A 128 3.26 -6.75 9.30
N ALA A 129 2.46 -5.83 9.83
CA ALA A 129 1.87 -4.71 9.09
C ALA A 129 2.28 -3.39 9.76
N TYR A 130 2.63 -2.38 8.98
CA TYR A 130 3.22 -1.14 9.46
C TYR A 130 2.62 0.06 8.73
N CYS A 131 2.36 1.15 9.46
CA CYS A 131 1.89 2.43 8.92
C CYS A 131 3.03 3.45 9.04
N ILE A 132 3.86 3.56 8.00
CA ILE A 132 5.09 4.33 8.00
C ILE A 132 4.79 5.75 7.48
N PRO A 133 5.09 6.83 8.24
CA PRO A 133 4.94 8.18 7.74
C PRO A 133 5.74 8.38 6.43
N TRP A 134 5.14 9.08 5.47
CA TRP A 134 5.78 9.34 4.18
C TRP A 134 7.13 10.04 4.33
N SER A 135 7.24 10.99 5.27
CA SER A 135 8.51 11.68 5.58
C SER A 135 9.63 10.71 5.93
N VAL A 136 9.34 9.67 6.72
CA VAL A 136 10.31 8.64 7.10
C VAL A 136 10.66 7.74 5.91
N TRP A 137 9.65 7.33 5.14
CA TRP A 137 9.86 6.54 3.92
C TRP A 137 10.71 7.32 2.91
N ARG A 138 10.40 8.59 2.68
CA ARG A 138 11.08 9.47 1.72
C ARG A 138 12.55 9.68 2.07
N SER A 139 12.86 9.86 3.34
CA SER A 139 14.22 10.05 3.88
C SER A 139 14.82 8.77 4.48
N MET A 140 14.47 7.62 3.93
CA MET A 140 14.91 6.29 4.42
C MET A 140 16.44 6.18 4.56
N LYS A 141 17.20 6.74 3.60
CA LYS A 141 18.67 6.75 3.66
C LYS A 141 19.21 7.56 4.84
N GLU A 142 18.55 8.65 5.19
CA GLU A 142 18.95 9.53 6.31
C GLU A 142 18.63 8.86 7.65
N HIS A 143 17.46 8.23 7.76
CA HIS A 143 17.04 7.55 8.99
C HIS A 143 17.78 6.23 9.26
N TYR A 144 18.05 5.44 8.21
CA TYR A 144 18.54 4.06 8.34
C TYR A 144 19.88 3.81 7.66
N GLY A 145 20.51 4.84 7.04
CA GLY A 145 21.78 4.72 6.31
C GLY A 145 21.70 3.96 4.98
N ARG A 146 20.49 3.50 4.59
CA ARG A 146 20.25 2.68 3.39
C ARG A 146 18.86 2.90 2.80
N LYS A 147 18.65 2.50 1.55
CA LYS A 147 17.37 2.65 0.82
C LYS A 147 16.47 1.39 0.90
N TYR A 148 16.51 0.68 2.00
CA TYR A 148 15.58 -0.39 2.34
C TYR A 148 15.38 -0.45 3.86
N ILE A 149 14.27 -1.04 4.28
CA ILE A 149 13.91 -1.28 5.67
C ILE A 149 13.65 -2.74 5.92
N THR A 150 13.83 -3.16 7.18
CA THR A 150 13.40 -4.43 7.75
C THR A 150 12.34 -4.19 8.82
N GLU A 151 11.65 -5.23 9.27
CA GLU A 151 10.66 -5.09 10.35
C GLU A 151 11.28 -4.54 11.65
N ASN A 152 12.56 -4.85 11.92
CA ASN A 152 13.26 -4.35 13.11
C ASN A 152 13.47 -2.82 13.10
N ASP A 153 13.59 -2.22 11.92
CA ASP A 153 13.81 -0.77 11.78
C ASP A 153 12.53 0.05 12.07
N ILE A 154 11.36 -0.58 11.94
CA ILE A 154 10.07 0.10 11.88
C ILE A 154 9.07 -0.39 12.94
N THR A 155 9.55 -1.01 14.01
CA THR A 155 8.72 -1.57 15.10
C THR A 155 7.77 -0.55 15.71
N GLN A 156 8.18 0.73 15.81
CA GLN A 156 7.37 1.84 16.31
C GLN A 156 6.16 2.18 15.42
N TYR A 157 6.16 1.75 14.15
CA TYR A 157 5.06 1.96 13.19
C TYR A 157 4.18 0.73 13.02
N LYS A 158 4.36 -0.29 13.86
CA LYS A 158 3.59 -1.53 13.78
C LYS A 158 2.11 -1.27 13.97
N ILE A 159 1.29 -1.78 13.04
CA ILE A 159 -0.16 -1.75 13.13
C ILE A 159 -0.59 -2.95 13.98
N PRO A 160 -1.20 -2.72 15.15
CA PRO A 160 -1.75 -3.83 15.94
C PRO A 160 -2.97 -4.43 15.24
N ARG A 161 -3.28 -5.69 15.56
CA ARG A 161 -4.57 -6.30 15.23
C ARG A 161 -5.51 -6.17 16.43
N THR A 162 -6.78 -5.89 16.14
CA THR A 162 -7.84 -5.92 17.14
C THR A 162 -8.08 -7.37 17.64
N THR A 163 -8.87 -7.54 18.66
CA THR A 163 -9.32 -8.88 19.15
C THR A 163 -10.04 -9.69 18.07
N THR A 164 -10.65 -9.04 17.08
CA THR A 164 -11.29 -9.67 15.91
C THR A 164 -10.32 -9.91 14.75
N GLY A 165 -9.04 -9.62 14.90
CA GLY A 165 -8.00 -9.80 13.88
C GLY A 165 -7.87 -8.68 12.85
N MET A 166 -8.70 -7.62 12.91
CA MET A 166 -8.66 -6.49 11.99
C MET A 166 -7.43 -5.60 12.24
N LEU A 167 -6.85 -5.01 11.19
CA LEU A 167 -5.77 -4.03 11.30
C LEU A 167 -6.27 -2.71 11.91
N ALA A 168 -5.66 -2.26 13.00
CA ALA A 168 -5.97 -0.97 13.63
C ALA A 168 -5.10 0.15 13.03
N ILE A 169 -5.29 0.46 11.73
CA ILE A 169 -4.44 1.36 10.94
C ILE A 169 -4.45 2.79 11.50
N LEU A 170 -5.60 3.31 11.91
CA LEU A 170 -5.76 4.65 12.48
C LEU A 170 -5.61 4.65 14.02
N GLY A 171 -5.05 3.61 14.60
CA GLY A 171 -5.00 3.41 16.04
C GLY A 171 -6.29 2.81 16.60
N THR A 172 -6.29 2.48 17.89
CA THR A 172 -7.43 1.86 18.57
C THR A 172 -8.46 2.87 19.08
N GLY A 173 -8.41 4.12 18.61
CA GLY A 173 -9.44 5.13 18.94
C GLY A 173 -9.58 5.43 20.45
N LYS A 174 -8.50 5.31 21.23
CA LYS A 174 -8.48 5.90 22.56
C LYS A 174 -8.03 7.34 22.39
N GLU A 175 -9.00 8.25 22.44
CA GLU A 175 -8.79 9.63 22.80
C GLU A 175 -8.19 9.71 24.23
#